data_f9da022f03445f02f85ac644d3ed99ed
#
_entry.id   f9da022f03445f02f85ac644d3ed99ed
#
_cell.length_a   1.000
_cell.length_b   1.000
_cell.length_c   1.000
_cell.angle_alpha   90.00
_cell.angle_beta   90.00
_cell.angle_gamma   90.00
#
_symmetry.space_group_name_H-M   'P 1'
#
loop_
_entity.id
_entity.type
_entity.pdbx_description
1 polymer ?
#
loop_
_entity_poly.entity_id
_entity_poly.type
_entity_poly.pdbx_seq_one_letter_code
_entity_poly.pdbx_strand_id
1 'polypeptide(L)'
;IDMHVHLREPGFEGKEDIESGSRAAVAGGFTQVCCMPNTNPVCDNAVVVTYILSRAKEVNLCKVRPIGSITKGEKGEELAEIGKMAAAGAVAISDDGRSVMDSKIMRLAMEYADGFGLKCLAHCEDENLVDGGVVNEGLSSTITGLKGSIRAAEDIMIAREIALSESLGIPVHICHVSTYSGIELIRSAKARGVKVTAESCPHYFWLTDDVVRGFDTDTKVNPPIREERDRQAVAAALSDGTLDCIVTDHAPHSKKDKQVEYPLAAFGISGIETSFSLSYTKLVKEGEMDLPQLAERMSAAPARILGIEGGEIKEGAVADITIADLAAKYVIDGEKFISKGKNTPFTGTEVYGRIAYTIVDGQIKYAAGR
;
A
#
# COMPACT_ATOMS: atom_id res chain seq x y z
N ILE A 1 3.78 -8.64 6.77
CA ILE A 1 2.78 -8.76 5.70
C ILE A 1 2.53 -7.38 5.12
N ASP A 2 2.68 -7.24 3.80
CA ASP A 2 2.34 -6.01 3.09
C ASP A 2 1.09 -6.25 2.25
N MET A 3 0.00 -5.57 2.61
CA MET A 3 -1.27 -5.79 1.92
C MET A 3 -1.50 -4.86 0.73
N HIS A 4 -0.48 -4.05 0.35
CA HIS A 4 -0.58 -3.10 -0.76
C HIS A 4 0.75 -2.96 -1.51
N VAL A 5 0.94 -3.73 -2.59
CA VAL A 5 2.10 -3.66 -3.47
C VAL A 5 1.73 -3.81 -4.95
N HIS A 6 2.58 -3.30 -5.85
CA HIS A 6 2.42 -3.43 -7.29
C HIS A 6 3.56 -4.27 -7.88
N LEU A 7 3.33 -5.56 -8.13
CA LEU A 7 4.31 -6.46 -8.73
C LEU A 7 4.38 -6.36 -10.26
N ARG A 8 3.49 -5.58 -10.87
CA ARG A 8 3.52 -5.21 -12.29
C ARG A 8 3.37 -6.35 -13.29
N GLU A 9 3.52 -7.60 -12.91
CA GLU A 9 3.33 -8.79 -13.73
C GLU A 9 1.93 -9.37 -13.50
N PRO A 10 1.17 -9.65 -14.61
CA PRO A 10 1.59 -9.61 -16.02
C PRO A 10 1.56 -8.22 -16.65
N GLY A 11 2.38 -8.03 -17.69
CA GLY A 11 2.26 -6.98 -18.71
C GLY A 11 3.12 -5.74 -18.52
N PHE A 12 3.72 -5.54 -17.34
CA PHE A 12 4.61 -4.40 -17.07
C PHE A 12 5.94 -4.84 -16.44
N GLU A 13 6.45 -6.03 -16.83
CA GLU A 13 7.64 -6.68 -16.26
C GLU A 13 8.90 -5.84 -16.42
N GLY A 14 8.89 -4.84 -17.30
CA GLY A 14 9.96 -3.85 -17.42
C GLY A 14 10.08 -2.90 -16.22
N LYS A 15 9.00 -2.76 -15.42
CA LYS A 15 8.98 -1.94 -14.20
C LYS A 15 9.26 -2.78 -12.96
N GLU A 16 8.67 -3.96 -12.88
CA GLU A 16 8.83 -4.97 -11.85
C GLU A 16 8.25 -6.29 -12.36
N ASP A 17 8.63 -7.42 -11.76
CA ASP A 17 7.96 -8.71 -11.94
C ASP A 17 7.80 -9.44 -10.60
N ILE A 18 7.07 -10.54 -10.60
CA ILE A 18 6.81 -11.32 -9.37
C ILE A 18 8.12 -11.82 -8.75
N GLU A 19 9.14 -12.15 -9.55
CA GLU A 19 10.42 -12.62 -9.03
C GLU A 19 11.21 -11.48 -8.36
N SER A 20 11.44 -10.37 -9.06
CA SER A 20 12.21 -9.25 -8.53
C SER A 20 11.50 -8.57 -7.35
N GLY A 21 10.18 -8.38 -7.45
CA GLY A 21 9.38 -7.85 -6.34
C GLY A 21 9.35 -8.77 -5.12
N SER A 22 9.28 -10.10 -5.32
CA SER A 22 9.38 -11.06 -4.21
C SER A 22 10.77 -11.06 -3.56
N ARG A 23 11.86 -10.90 -4.36
CA ARG A 23 13.22 -10.73 -3.83
C ARG A 23 13.34 -9.46 -2.99
N ALA A 24 12.80 -8.35 -3.47
CA ALA A 24 12.74 -7.08 -2.75
C ALA A 24 11.91 -7.21 -1.46
N ALA A 25 10.77 -7.91 -1.52
CA ALA A 25 9.91 -8.16 -0.37
C ALA A 25 10.64 -8.89 0.76
N VAL A 26 11.30 -10.01 0.46
CA VAL A 26 12.04 -10.75 1.50
C VAL A 26 13.25 -9.97 2.01
N ALA A 27 13.88 -9.14 1.20
CA ALA A 27 14.94 -8.23 1.65
C ALA A 27 14.41 -7.13 2.58
N GLY A 28 13.17 -6.67 2.36
CA GLY A 28 12.44 -5.76 3.23
C GLY A 28 11.83 -6.39 4.47
N GLY A 29 11.92 -7.74 4.61
CA GLY A 29 11.39 -8.46 5.77
C GLY A 29 9.96 -8.97 5.58
N PHE A 30 9.37 -8.86 4.41
CA PHE A 30 8.00 -9.30 4.15
C PHE A 30 7.96 -10.79 3.76
N THR A 31 7.19 -11.56 4.51
CA THR A 31 6.95 -12.99 4.23
C THR A 31 5.76 -13.21 3.32
N GLN A 32 4.83 -12.25 3.30
CA GLN A 32 3.65 -12.23 2.43
C GLN A 32 3.43 -10.83 1.87
N VAL A 33 2.99 -10.76 0.61
CA VAL A 33 2.62 -9.51 -0.06
C VAL A 33 1.31 -9.68 -0.82
N CYS A 34 0.46 -8.66 -0.84
CA CYS A 34 -0.77 -8.66 -1.61
C CYS A 34 -0.62 -7.73 -2.80
N CYS A 35 -0.68 -8.29 -4.02
CA CYS A 35 -0.46 -7.50 -5.23
C CYS A 35 -1.75 -6.95 -5.81
N MET A 36 -1.76 -5.64 -6.09
CA MET A 36 -2.87 -4.89 -6.66
C MET A 36 -3.17 -5.32 -8.10
N PRO A 37 -4.43 -5.15 -8.58
CA PRO A 37 -4.91 -5.73 -9.83
C PRO A 37 -4.53 -4.97 -11.10
N ASN A 38 -3.92 -3.79 -10.99
CA ASN A 38 -3.62 -2.87 -12.10
C ASN A 38 -2.46 -3.36 -13.02
N THR A 39 -2.62 -4.56 -13.52
CA THR A 39 -1.72 -5.25 -14.45
C THR A 39 -2.24 -5.18 -15.90
N ASN A 40 -1.57 -5.82 -16.86
CA ASN A 40 -2.03 -5.90 -18.24
C ASN A 40 -1.85 -7.32 -18.80
N PRO A 41 -2.95 -8.13 -18.90
CA PRO A 41 -4.33 -7.73 -18.61
C PRO A 41 -4.55 -7.45 -17.09
N VAL A 42 -5.57 -6.63 -16.81
CA VAL A 42 -6.03 -6.37 -15.42
C VAL A 42 -6.42 -7.68 -14.74
N CYS A 43 -6.16 -7.80 -13.45
CA CYS A 43 -6.54 -8.96 -12.66
C CYS A 43 -8.05 -8.93 -12.33
N ASP A 44 -8.91 -9.00 -13.35
CA ASP A 44 -10.36 -8.92 -13.27
C ASP A 44 -11.09 -10.26 -13.45
N ASN A 45 -10.34 -11.35 -13.55
CA ASN A 45 -10.86 -12.71 -13.78
C ASN A 45 -9.96 -13.79 -13.18
N ALA A 46 -10.51 -15.01 -13.07
CA ALA A 46 -9.83 -16.15 -12.46
C ALA A 46 -8.53 -16.59 -13.19
N VAL A 47 -8.40 -16.32 -14.48
CA VAL A 47 -7.22 -16.74 -15.27
C VAL A 47 -5.99 -15.94 -14.83
N VAL A 48 -6.14 -14.63 -14.66
CA VAL A 48 -5.02 -13.78 -14.21
C VAL A 48 -4.65 -14.09 -12.75
N VAL A 49 -5.65 -14.31 -11.87
CA VAL A 49 -5.40 -14.76 -10.48
C VAL A 49 -4.58 -16.06 -10.48
N THR A 50 -4.99 -17.04 -11.28
CA THR A 50 -4.29 -18.34 -11.38
C THR A 50 -2.87 -18.19 -11.93
N TYR A 51 -2.68 -17.31 -12.93
CA TYR A 51 -1.35 -16.99 -13.47
C TYR A 51 -0.43 -16.45 -12.38
N ILE A 52 -0.87 -15.43 -11.63
CA ILE A 52 -0.07 -14.81 -10.57
C ILE A 52 0.31 -15.85 -9.50
N LEU A 53 -0.64 -16.67 -9.05
CA LEU A 53 -0.37 -17.72 -8.06
C LEU A 53 0.59 -18.78 -8.57
N SER A 54 0.46 -19.19 -9.84
CA SER A 54 1.36 -20.16 -10.47
C SER A 54 2.78 -19.61 -10.56
N ARG A 55 2.91 -18.37 -11.01
CA ARG A 55 4.20 -17.68 -11.12
C ARG A 55 4.86 -17.49 -9.74
N ALA A 56 4.09 -17.07 -8.75
CA ALA A 56 4.57 -16.94 -7.37
C ALA A 56 5.06 -18.28 -6.79
N LYS A 57 4.36 -19.38 -7.08
CA LYS A 57 4.77 -20.72 -6.69
C LYS A 57 6.09 -21.17 -7.34
N GLU A 58 6.30 -20.83 -8.60
CA GLU A 58 7.57 -21.09 -9.30
C GLU A 58 8.73 -20.31 -8.68
N VAL A 59 8.51 -19.02 -8.40
CA VAL A 59 9.50 -18.14 -7.77
C VAL A 59 9.83 -18.59 -6.34
N ASN A 60 8.85 -19.00 -5.55
CA ASN A 60 9.00 -19.58 -4.22
C ASN A 60 9.89 -18.75 -3.27
N LEU A 61 9.65 -17.46 -3.17
CA LEU A 61 10.36 -16.55 -2.25
C LEU A 61 9.47 -16.10 -1.11
N CYS A 62 8.52 -15.20 -1.36
CA CYS A 62 7.47 -14.84 -0.41
C CYS A 62 6.11 -15.38 -0.88
N LYS A 63 5.10 -15.31 -0.01
CA LYS A 63 3.72 -15.66 -0.37
C LYS A 63 3.09 -14.47 -1.07
N VAL A 64 2.80 -14.60 -2.36
CA VAL A 64 2.08 -13.59 -3.13
C VAL A 64 0.59 -13.89 -3.10
N ARG A 65 -0.21 -12.91 -2.69
CA ARG A 65 -1.67 -12.98 -2.57
C ARG A 65 -2.28 -12.02 -3.59
N PRO A 66 -2.91 -12.52 -4.66
CA PRO A 66 -3.54 -11.64 -5.64
C PRO A 66 -4.75 -10.91 -5.05
N ILE A 67 -4.87 -9.62 -5.34
CA ILE A 67 -6.08 -8.83 -5.19
C ILE A 67 -6.72 -8.76 -6.57
N GLY A 68 -8.02 -9.06 -6.68
CA GLY A 68 -8.76 -8.92 -7.93
C GLY A 68 -9.31 -7.51 -8.09
N SER A 69 -9.63 -7.09 -9.32
CA SER A 69 -10.29 -5.80 -9.49
C SER A 69 -11.76 -5.82 -9.04
N ILE A 70 -12.26 -4.66 -8.64
CA ILE A 70 -13.69 -4.43 -8.37
C ILE A 70 -14.47 -4.45 -9.68
N THR A 71 -13.95 -3.72 -10.68
CA THR A 71 -14.62 -3.56 -11.98
C THR A 71 -13.80 -4.14 -13.13
N LYS A 72 -14.47 -4.54 -14.21
CA LYS A 72 -13.81 -5.06 -15.41
C LYS A 72 -12.88 -4.02 -16.01
N GLY A 73 -11.60 -4.41 -16.13
CA GLY A 73 -10.56 -3.54 -16.65
C GLY A 73 -10.35 -2.26 -15.87
N GLU A 74 -10.80 -2.22 -14.59
CA GLU A 74 -10.74 -1.03 -13.71
C GLU A 74 -11.39 0.21 -14.34
N LYS A 75 -12.54 0.03 -14.99
CA LYS A 75 -13.26 1.11 -15.69
C LYS A 75 -14.35 1.78 -14.89
N GLY A 76 -14.70 1.22 -13.71
CA GLY A 76 -15.76 1.75 -12.86
C GLY A 76 -17.20 1.52 -13.38
N GLU A 77 -17.39 0.72 -14.44
CA GLU A 77 -18.66 0.59 -15.18
C GLU A 77 -19.40 -0.71 -14.88
N GLU A 78 -18.70 -1.82 -14.73
CA GLU A 78 -19.27 -3.17 -14.57
C GLU A 78 -18.43 -3.99 -13.59
N LEU A 79 -19.05 -4.76 -12.70
CA LEU A 79 -18.33 -5.63 -11.78
C LEU A 79 -17.49 -6.68 -12.50
N ALA A 80 -16.28 -6.92 -11.98
CA ALA A 80 -15.42 -8.01 -12.39
C ALA A 80 -16.00 -9.38 -11.97
N GLU A 81 -15.32 -10.46 -12.32
CA GLU A 81 -15.74 -11.84 -11.97
C GLU A 81 -15.38 -12.20 -10.52
N ILE A 82 -15.82 -11.38 -9.55
CA ILE A 82 -15.40 -11.42 -8.14
C ILE A 82 -15.51 -12.84 -7.55
N GLY A 83 -16.65 -13.52 -7.73
CA GLY A 83 -16.84 -14.87 -7.19
C GLY A 83 -15.89 -15.92 -7.81
N LYS A 84 -15.55 -15.79 -9.09
CA LYS A 84 -14.57 -16.67 -9.75
C LYS A 84 -13.14 -16.36 -9.30
N MET A 85 -12.82 -15.08 -9.10
CA MET A 85 -11.52 -14.67 -8.55
C MET A 85 -11.35 -15.16 -7.12
N ALA A 86 -12.37 -15.07 -6.27
CA ALA A 86 -12.37 -15.63 -4.92
C ALA A 86 -12.09 -17.14 -4.95
N ALA A 87 -12.82 -17.88 -5.79
CA ALA A 87 -12.62 -19.34 -5.95
C ALA A 87 -11.22 -19.69 -6.49
N ALA A 88 -10.59 -18.80 -7.26
CA ALA A 88 -9.24 -18.97 -7.76
C ALA A 88 -8.15 -18.60 -6.73
N GLY A 89 -8.50 -17.94 -5.61
CA GLY A 89 -7.59 -17.62 -4.51
C GLY A 89 -7.24 -16.14 -4.35
N ALA A 90 -8.01 -15.22 -4.94
CA ALA A 90 -7.92 -13.80 -4.61
C ALA A 90 -8.31 -13.58 -3.13
N VAL A 91 -7.59 -12.70 -2.43
CA VAL A 91 -7.80 -12.45 -0.99
C VAL A 91 -8.61 -11.19 -0.69
N ALA A 92 -8.74 -10.30 -1.66
CA ALA A 92 -9.49 -9.05 -1.58
C ALA A 92 -9.83 -8.55 -2.99
N ILE A 93 -10.57 -7.44 -3.08
CA ILE A 93 -10.80 -6.72 -4.34
C ILE A 93 -10.48 -5.24 -4.20
N SER A 94 -9.95 -4.63 -5.27
CA SER A 94 -9.61 -3.21 -5.35
C SER A 94 -9.60 -2.76 -6.82
N ASP A 95 -9.87 -1.48 -7.09
CA ASP A 95 -9.52 -0.83 -8.36
C ASP A 95 -8.37 0.17 -8.11
N ASP A 96 -7.34 -0.26 -7.36
CA ASP A 96 -6.27 0.60 -6.91
C ASP A 96 -5.56 1.37 -8.04
N GLY A 97 -5.28 2.65 -7.74
CA GLY A 97 -4.85 3.64 -8.71
C GLY A 97 -6.03 4.33 -9.42
N ARG A 98 -7.27 3.88 -9.18
CA ARG A 98 -8.52 4.50 -9.63
C ARG A 98 -9.59 4.35 -8.56
N SER A 99 -10.52 5.28 -8.51
CA SER A 99 -11.70 5.14 -7.66
C SER A 99 -12.88 4.59 -8.44
N VAL A 100 -13.66 3.72 -7.83
CA VAL A 100 -14.99 3.39 -8.36
C VAL A 100 -15.89 4.60 -8.10
N MET A 101 -16.05 5.48 -9.09
CA MET A 101 -16.78 6.75 -8.95
C MET A 101 -18.29 6.54 -8.74
N ASP A 102 -18.88 5.51 -9.35
CA ASP A 102 -20.29 5.18 -9.18
C ASP A 102 -20.54 4.48 -7.84
N SER A 103 -21.19 5.20 -6.92
CA SER A 103 -21.53 4.69 -5.59
C SER A 103 -22.44 3.47 -5.61
N LYS A 104 -23.28 3.28 -6.66
CA LYS A 104 -24.12 2.09 -6.81
C LYS A 104 -23.26 0.86 -7.15
N ILE A 105 -22.26 1.03 -8.03
CA ILE A 105 -21.34 -0.05 -8.38
C ILE A 105 -20.50 -0.44 -7.15
N MET A 106 -19.99 0.54 -6.42
CA MET A 106 -19.22 0.28 -5.20
C MET A 106 -20.07 -0.46 -4.14
N ARG A 107 -21.31 -0.03 -3.93
CA ARG A 107 -22.27 -0.72 -3.06
C ARG A 107 -22.45 -2.19 -3.48
N LEU A 108 -22.75 -2.44 -4.75
CA LEU A 108 -22.95 -3.79 -5.27
C LEU A 108 -21.67 -4.65 -5.13
N ALA A 109 -20.49 -4.05 -5.33
CA ALA A 109 -19.22 -4.72 -5.14
C ALA A 109 -19.04 -5.18 -3.69
N MET A 110 -19.31 -4.29 -2.71
CA MET A 110 -19.22 -4.61 -1.28
C MET A 110 -20.16 -5.75 -0.91
N GLU A 111 -21.46 -5.67 -1.31
CA GLU A 111 -22.46 -6.70 -1.03
C GLU A 111 -22.06 -8.06 -1.64
N TYR A 112 -21.56 -8.04 -2.87
CA TYR A 112 -21.20 -9.27 -3.58
C TYR A 112 -19.90 -9.90 -3.04
N ALA A 113 -18.88 -9.08 -2.77
CA ALA A 113 -17.60 -9.54 -2.23
C ALA A 113 -17.73 -10.13 -0.82
N ASP A 114 -18.57 -9.53 0.04
CA ASP A 114 -18.81 -10.01 1.41
C ASP A 114 -19.39 -11.42 1.41
N GLY A 115 -20.21 -11.77 0.42
CA GLY A 115 -20.72 -13.13 0.23
C GLY A 115 -19.65 -14.19 -0.02
N PHE A 116 -18.44 -13.79 -0.42
CA PHE A 116 -17.27 -14.68 -0.60
C PHE A 116 -16.20 -14.45 0.49
N GLY A 117 -16.46 -13.63 1.49
CA GLY A 117 -15.52 -13.30 2.55
C GLY A 117 -14.40 -12.34 2.11
N LEU A 118 -14.48 -11.76 0.90
CA LEU A 118 -13.50 -10.80 0.42
C LEU A 118 -13.78 -9.40 0.97
N LYS A 119 -12.71 -8.62 1.16
CA LYS A 119 -12.79 -7.21 1.53
C LYS A 119 -12.65 -6.32 0.30
N CYS A 120 -13.39 -5.19 0.29
CA CYS A 120 -13.11 -4.11 -0.64
C CYS A 120 -12.03 -3.20 -0.04
N LEU A 121 -10.93 -3.05 -0.77
CA LEU A 121 -9.85 -2.13 -0.48
C LEU A 121 -10.05 -0.92 -1.39
N ALA A 122 -10.44 0.21 -0.81
CA ALA A 122 -10.88 1.38 -1.57
C ALA A 122 -9.75 2.39 -1.73
N HIS A 123 -9.33 2.63 -2.98
CA HIS A 123 -8.56 3.82 -3.36
C HIS A 123 -9.52 5.01 -3.33
N CYS A 124 -9.34 5.90 -2.35
CA CYS A 124 -10.27 6.99 -2.10
C CYS A 124 -9.78 8.27 -2.75
N GLU A 125 -10.24 8.54 -3.97
CA GLU A 125 -9.90 9.74 -4.71
C GLU A 125 -11.05 10.14 -5.65
N ASP A 126 -11.60 11.34 -5.48
CA ASP A 126 -12.57 11.89 -6.44
C ASP A 126 -11.82 12.43 -7.67
N GLU A 127 -11.85 11.68 -8.77
CA GLU A 127 -11.13 12.00 -10.01
C GLU A 127 -11.55 13.36 -10.61
N ASN A 128 -12.79 13.80 -10.37
CA ASN A 128 -13.27 15.10 -10.85
C ASN A 128 -12.64 16.24 -10.05
N LEU A 129 -12.44 16.07 -8.74
CA LEU A 129 -11.81 17.06 -7.89
C LEU A 129 -10.28 17.08 -8.03
N VAL A 130 -9.66 15.96 -8.34
CA VAL A 130 -8.23 15.88 -8.68
C VAL A 130 -7.93 16.70 -9.93
N ASP A 131 -8.78 16.60 -10.94
CA ASP A 131 -8.73 17.38 -12.19
C ASP A 131 -7.30 17.45 -12.79
N GLY A 132 -6.58 16.33 -12.78
CA GLY A 132 -5.20 16.24 -13.27
C GLY A 132 -4.15 16.92 -12.37
N GLY A 133 -4.46 17.15 -11.10
CA GLY A 133 -3.50 17.56 -10.07
C GLY A 133 -2.38 16.53 -9.90
N VAL A 134 -1.17 17.01 -9.67
CA VAL A 134 0.03 16.15 -9.58
C VAL A 134 0.79 16.30 -8.25
N VAL A 135 0.38 17.24 -7.42
CA VAL A 135 0.92 17.52 -6.08
C VAL A 135 -0.22 17.95 -5.16
N ASN A 136 0.02 18.03 -3.85
CA ASN A 136 -0.94 18.59 -2.92
C ASN A 136 -1.25 20.05 -3.24
N GLU A 137 -2.54 20.44 -3.25
CA GLU A 137 -2.92 21.84 -3.37
C GLU A 137 -2.57 22.59 -2.08
N GLY A 138 -1.72 23.61 -2.20
CA GLY A 138 -1.23 24.40 -1.07
C GLY A 138 -0.10 25.33 -1.46
N LEU A 139 0.73 25.68 -0.47
CA LEU A 139 1.85 26.59 -0.68
C LEU A 139 2.86 26.04 -1.69
N SER A 140 3.19 24.74 -1.62
CA SER A 140 4.19 24.12 -2.49
C SER A 140 3.73 24.07 -3.95
N SER A 141 2.45 23.79 -4.23
CA SER A 141 1.89 23.85 -5.59
C SER A 141 1.90 25.28 -6.14
N THR A 142 1.59 26.26 -5.30
CA THR A 142 1.65 27.69 -5.68
C THR A 142 3.07 28.14 -6.03
N ILE A 143 4.07 27.74 -5.23
CA ILE A 143 5.48 28.10 -5.46
C ILE A 143 6.01 27.46 -6.74
N THR A 144 5.68 26.20 -6.98
CA THR A 144 6.21 25.43 -8.12
C THR A 144 5.45 25.68 -9.41
N GLY A 145 4.20 26.16 -9.32
CA GLY A 145 3.29 26.24 -10.46
C GLY A 145 2.74 24.90 -10.92
N LEU A 146 3.01 23.82 -10.17
CA LEU A 146 2.43 22.51 -10.45
C LEU A 146 0.96 22.48 -10.07
N LYS A 147 0.14 21.78 -10.88
CA LYS A 147 -1.29 21.67 -10.61
C LYS A 147 -1.54 20.90 -9.32
N GLY A 148 -2.25 21.52 -8.37
CA GLY A 148 -2.60 20.91 -7.11
C GLY A 148 -3.80 19.97 -7.19
N SER A 149 -3.81 18.95 -6.35
CA SER A 149 -4.95 18.09 -6.02
C SER A 149 -5.45 18.46 -4.63
N ILE A 150 -6.73 18.85 -4.55
CA ILE A 150 -7.36 19.28 -3.30
C ILE A 150 -7.53 18.08 -2.35
N ARG A 151 -7.32 18.28 -1.04
CA ARG A 151 -7.52 17.23 -0.01
C ARG A 151 -8.93 16.65 -0.02
N ALA A 152 -9.93 17.48 -0.29
CA ALA A 152 -11.33 17.06 -0.34
C ALA A 152 -11.59 15.93 -1.35
N ALA A 153 -10.73 15.76 -2.37
CA ALA A 153 -10.83 14.64 -3.29
C ALA A 153 -10.70 13.28 -2.56
N GLU A 154 -9.81 13.18 -1.58
CA GLU A 154 -9.66 12.00 -0.72
C GLU A 154 -10.76 11.94 0.36
N ASP A 155 -10.97 13.04 1.09
CA ASP A 155 -11.87 13.10 2.25
C ASP A 155 -13.32 12.73 1.89
N ILE A 156 -13.84 13.21 0.75
CA ILE A 156 -15.20 12.92 0.28
C ILE A 156 -15.38 11.44 -0.03
N MET A 157 -14.39 10.81 -0.64
CA MET A 157 -14.47 9.39 -0.98
C MET A 157 -14.36 8.53 0.28
N ILE A 158 -13.49 8.87 1.23
CA ILE A 158 -13.46 8.22 2.56
C ILE A 158 -14.84 8.32 3.24
N ALA A 159 -15.46 9.48 3.24
CA ALA A 159 -16.78 9.68 3.83
C ALA A 159 -17.85 8.81 3.14
N ARG A 160 -17.78 8.69 1.81
CA ARG A 160 -18.68 7.83 1.02
C ARG A 160 -18.54 6.36 1.42
N GLU A 161 -17.31 5.84 1.50
CA GLU A 161 -17.06 4.44 1.84
C GLU A 161 -17.50 4.12 3.26
N ILE A 162 -17.26 5.03 4.20
CA ILE A 162 -17.77 4.93 5.57
C ILE A 162 -19.31 4.86 5.58
N ALA A 163 -19.98 5.74 4.84
CA ALA A 163 -21.45 5.75 4.78
C ALA A 163 -22.03 4.46 4.18
N LEU A 164 -21.39 3.91 3.15
CA LEU A 164 -21.76 2.61 2.57
C LEU A 164 -21.56 1.49 3.59
N SER A 165 -20.39 1.41 4.23
CA SER A 165 -20.11 0.42 5.26
C SER A 165 -21.09 0.48 6.43
N GLU A 166 -21.40 1.67 6.92
CA GLU A 166 -22.35 1.90 8.02
C GLU A 166 -23.77 1.43 7.64
N SER A 167 -24.22 1.79 6.44
CA SER A 167 -25.55 1.43 5.92
C SER A 167 -25.73 -0.06 5.66
N LEU A 168 -24.69 -0.72 5.16
CA LEU A 168 -24.74 -2.14 4.79
C LEU A 168 -24.34 -3.07 5.95
N GLY A 169 -23.62 -2.56 6.95
CA GLY A 169 -22.99 -3.39 7.99
C GLY A 169 -21.84 -4.26 7.46
N ILE A 170 -21.32 -3.95 6.27
CA ILE A 170 -20.25 -4.66 5.58
C ILE A 170 -18.91 -3.93 5.78
N PRO A 171 -17.80 -4.64 6.08
CA PRO A 171 -16.52 -3.99 6.30
C PRO A 171 -15.93 -3.43 5.00
N VAL A 172 -15.26 -2.28 5.12
CA VAL A 172 -14.45 -1.65 4.07
C VAL A 172 -13.05 -1.35 4.60
N HIS A 173 -12.05 -1.41 3.74
CA HIS A 173 -10.70 -0.99 4.05
C HIS A 173 -10.31 0.21 3.18
N ILE A 174 -9.78 1.26 3.80
CA ILE A 174 -9.36 2.50 3.12
C ILE A 174 -7.85 2.43 2.88
N CYS A 175 -7.45 2.49 1.61
CA CYS A 175 -6.06 2.44 1.20
C CYS A 175 -5.35 3.77 1.48
N HIS A 176 -4.04 3.69 1.76
CA HIS A 176 -3.03 4.77 1.81
C HIS A 176 -3.54 6.16 2.25
N VAL A 177 -4.24 6.23 3.38
CA VAL A 177 -4.79 7.48 3.93
C VAL A 177 -3.68 8.49 4.15
N SER A 178 -3.86 9.70 3.62
CA SER A 178 -2.86 10.77 3.64
C SER A 178 -3.32 12.06 4.33
N THR A 179 -4.61 12.26 4.59
CA THR A 179 -5.16 13.52 5.08
C THR A 179 -5.58 13.47 6.55
N TYR A 180 -5.37 14.58 7.27
CA TYR A 180 -5.89 14.78 8.63
C TYR A 180 -7.42 14.59 8.70
N SER A 181 -8.15 15.19 7.75
CA SER A 181 -9.61 15.13 7.76
C SER A 181 -10.13 13.71 7.51
N GLY A 182 -9.51 12.96 6.59
CA GLY A 182 -9.82 11.55 6.36
C GLY A 182 -9.61 10.70 7.61
N ILE A 183 -8.51 10.93 8.34
CA ILE A 183 -8.23 10.26 9.63
C ILE A 183 -9.33 10.55 10.65
N GLU A 184 -9.77 11.81 10.79
CA GLU A 184 -10.83 12.18 11.74
C GLU A 184 -12.19 11.55 11.36
N LEU A 185 -12.48 11.41 10.05
CA LEU A 185 -13.66 10.68 9.57
C LEU A 185 -13.60 9.19 9.98
N ILE A 186 -12.46 8.54 9.79
CA ILE A 186 -12.23 7.14 10.17
C ILE A 186 -12.32 6.97 11.68
N ARG A 187 -11.68 7.86 12.47
CA ARG A 187 -11.74 7.85 13.95
C ARG A 187 -13.17 7.94 14.45
N SER A 188 -13.94 8.89 13.92
CA SER A 188 -15.34 9.07 14.26
C SER A 188 -16.21 7.86 13.87
N ALA A 189 -15.94 7.26 12.70
CA ALA A 189 -16.65 6.07 12.25
C ALA A 189 -16.38 4.86 13.16
N LYS A 190 -15.11 4.60 13.50
CA LYS A 190 -14.72 3.54 14.44
C LYS A 190 -15.37 3.72 15.81
N ALA A 191 -15.42 4.97 16.33
CA ALA A 191 -16.08 5.27 17.60
C ALA A 191 -17.58 4.97 17.60
N ARG A 192 -18.23 5.01 16.43
CA ARG A 192 -19.65 4.62 16.23
C ARG A 192 -19.82 3.11 15.97
N GLY A 193 -18.73 2.35 15.88
CA GLY A 193 -18.76 0.92 15.60
C GLY A 193 -18.91 0.56 14.11
N VAL A 194 -18.65 1.49 13.19
CA VAL A 194 -18.61 1.21 11.76
C VAL A 194 -17.43 0.27 11.47
N LYS A 195 -17.64 -0.71 10.63
CA LYS A 195 -16.62 -1.73 10.27
C LYS A 195 -15.64 -1.17 9.23
N VAL A 196 -14.90 -0.13 9.59
CA VAL A 196 -13.88 0.48 8.74
C VAL A 196 -12.49 0.17 9.30
N THR A 197 -11.58 -0.22 8.41
CA THR A 197 -10.13 -0.31 8.66
C THR A 197 -9.39 0.55 7.66
N ALA A 198 -8.16 0.92 7.95
CA ALA A 198 -7.40 1.80 7.07
C ALA A 198 -5.89 1.58 7.21
N GLU A 199 -5.17 1.95 6.16
CA GLU A 199 -3.72 1.85 6.08
C GLU A 199 -3.08 3.18 5.70
N SER A 200 -1.77 3.30 5.95
CA SER A 200 -0.96 4.38 5.42
C SER A 200 0.47 3.92 5.14
N CYS A 201 1.26 4.77 4.49
CA CYS A 201 2.58 4.44 3.97
C CYS A 201 3.69 5.26 4.63
N PRO A 202 4.95 4.76 4.65
CA PRO A 202 6.08 5.49 5.24
C PRO A 202 6.25 6.91 4.70
N HIS A 203 6.03 7.14 3.42
CA HIS A 203 6.19 8.47 2.83
C HIS A 203 5.20 9.49 3.40
N TYR A 204 4.01 9.10 3.90
CA TYR A 204 3.04 10.04 4.48
C TYR A 204 3.34 10.42 5.92
N PHE A 205 4.10 9.64 6.69
CA PHE A 205 4.52 10.06 8.03
C PHE A 205 5.99 10.55 8.10
N TRP A 206 6.72 10.50 6.98
CA TRP A 206 8.09 11.01 6.87
C TRP A 206 8.18 12.36 6.19
N LEU A 207 7.50 12.51 5.04
CA LEU A 207 7.68 13.62 4.12
C LEU A 207 6.58 14.66 4.25
N THR A 208 6.90 15.89 3.90
CA THR A 208 5.94 16.97 3.67
C THR A 208 6.02 17.43 2.23
N ASP A 209 4.99 18.13 1.75
CA ASP A 209 4.90 18.58 0.37
C ASP A 209 6.01 19.57 -0.06
N ASP A 210 6.84 20.02 0.88
CA ASP A 210 8.04 20.80 0.59
C ASP A 210 9.03 20.07 -0.33
N VAL A 211 9.04 18.73 -0.30
CA VAL A 211 9.96 17.91 -1.11
C VAL A 211 9.71 18.09 -2.61
N VAL A 212 8.49 18.45 -3.02
CA VAL A 212 8.17 18.65 -4.45
C VAL A 212 8.78 19.93 -5.04
N ARG A 213 9.26 20.85 -4.20
CA ARG A 213 9.87 22.12 -4.65
C ARG A 213 11.17 21.91 -5.41
N GLY A 214 11.83 20.76 -5.24
CA GLY A 214 13.00 20.38 -6.00
C GLY A 214 12.71 19.75 -7.37
N PHE A 215 11.42 19.56 -7.71
CA PHE A 215 10.99 18.86 -8.92
C PHE A 215 11.55 17.44 -9.07
N ASP A 216 11.95 16.84 -7.94
CA ASP A 216 12.37 15.43 -7.92
C ASP A 216 11.14 14.54 -8.17
N THR A 217 11.13 13.88 -9.33
CA THR A 217 10.01 13.04 -9.73
C THR A 217 9.82 11.81 -8.85
N ASP A 218 10.83 11.39 -8.08
CA ASP A 218 10.72 10.30 -7.12
C ASP A 218 9.83 10.67 -5.93
N THR A 219 9.51 11.96 -5.73
CA THR A 219 8.51 12.41 -4.75
C THR A 219 7.08 12.36 -5.26
N LYS A 220 6.86 12.06 -6.57
CA LYS A 220 5.52 12.01 -7.16
C LYS A 220 4.82 10.70 -6.84
N VAL A 221 3.78 10.78 -6.01
CA VAL A 221 2.97 9.65 -5.51
C VAL A 221 1.50 10.04 -5.48
N ASN A 222 0.60 9.09 -5.52
CA ASN A 222 -0.84 9.30 -5.41
C ASN A 222 -1.45 8.39 -4.32
N PRO A 223 -2.16 8.97 -3.30
CA PRO A 223 -2.38 10.41 -3.05
C PRO A 223 -1.07 11.20 -2.92
N PRO A 224 -1.08 12.53 -3.20
CA PRO A 224 0.14 13.33 -3.11
C PRO A 224 0.60 13.49 -1.66
N ILE A 225 1.93 13.64 -1.46
CA ILE A 225 2.51 13.99 -0.16
C ILE A 225 1.89 15.29 0.34
N ARG A 226 1.41 15.28 1.59
CA ARG A 226 0.63 16.36 2.19
C ARG A 226 1.49 17.29 3.05
N GLU A 227 0.85 18.27 3.69
CA GLU A 227 1.50 19.23 4.59
C GLU A 227 1.85 18.60 5.96
N GLU A 228 2.60 19.35 6.78
CA GLU A 228 3.08 18.91 8.10
C GLU A 228 1.95 18.48 9.03
N ARG A 229 0.78 19.16 9.01
CA ARG A 229 -0.38 18.76 9.80
C ARG A 229 -0.85 17.35 9.47
N ASP A 230 -0.89 17.03 8.19
CA ASP A 230 -1.33 15.72 7.70
C ASP A 230 -0.29 14.65 8.07
N ARG A 231 1.01 14.95 7.88
CA ARG A 231 2.11 14.07 8.27
C ARG A 231 2.06 13.69 9.76
N GLN A 232 1.86 14.67 10.63
CA GLN A 232 1.73 14.44 12.07
C GLN A 232 0.49 13.60 12.40
N ALA A 233 -0.63 13.88 11.73
CA ALA A 233 -1.87 13.14 11.93
C ALA A 233 -1.72 11.66 11.55
N VAL A 234 -1.03 11.34 10.45
CA VAL A 234 -0.76 9.97 10.04
C VAL A 234 0.08 9.24 11.09
N ALA A 235 1.19 9.84 11.57
CA ALA A 235 2.03 9.24 12.61
C ALA A 235 1.25 8.96 13.90
N ALA A 236 0.48 9.94 14.38
CA ALA A 236 -0.35 9.82 15.57
C ALA A 236 -1.44 8.74 15.40
N ALA A 237 -2.10 8.69 14.24
CA ALA A 237 -3.17 7.73 13.95
C ALA A 237 -2.67 6.27 13.83
N LEU A 238 -1.44 6.07 13.37
CA LEU A 238 -0.79 4.76 13.42
C LEU A 238 -0.45 4.36 14.86
N SER A 239 -0.05 5.30 15.70
CA SER A 239 0.24 5.05 17.11
C SER A 239 -1.02 4.70 17.90
N ASP A 240 -2.08 5.48 17.76
CA ASP A 240 -3.32 5.30 18.55
C ASP A 240 -4.26 4.21 18.00
N GLY A 241 -4.00 3.66 16.82
CA GLY A 241 -4.79 2.59 16.20
C GLY A 241 -5.97 3.06 15.38
N THR A 242 -6.07 4.35 15.09
CA THR A 242 -7.04 4.87 14.12
C THR A 242 -6.73 4.35 12.72
N LEU A 243 -5.44 4.31 12.34
CA LEU A 243 -4.94 3.57 11.19
C LEU A 243 -4.45 2.19 11.64
N ASP A 244 -4.89 1.15 10.96
CA ASP A 244 -4.69 -0.24 11.37
C ASP A 244 -3.38 -0.82 10.89
N CYS A 245 -2.93 -0.44 9.68
CA CYS A 245 -1.78 -1.04 9.02
C CYS A 245 -0.79 -0.01 8.50
N ILE A 246 0.49 -0.42 8.46
CA ILE A 246 1.53 0.20 7.66
C ILE A 246 1.76 -0.69 6.45
N VAL A 247 1.57 -0.14 5.26
CA VAL A 247 1.82 -0.77 3.97
C VAL A 247 2.86 0.02 3.19
N THR A 248 3.36 -0.51 2.09
CA THR A 248 4.38 0.21 1.34
C THR A 248 3.82 1.06 0.21
N ASP A 249 2.72 0.63 -0.38
CA ASP A 249 2.31 1.07 -1.71
C ASP A 249 3.52 1.03 -2.66
N HIS A 250 4.23 -0.10 -2.63
CA HIS A 250 5.40 -0.32 -3.47
C HIS A 250 5.00 -0.25 -4.93
N ALA A 251 5.28 0.89 -5.55
CA ALA A 251 4.90 1.22 -6.92
C ALA A 251 6.15 1.51 -7.78
N PRO A 252 6.88 0.45 -8.17
CA PRO A 252 8.11 0.58 -8.92
C PRO A 252 7.88 1.06 -10.34
N HIS A 253 8.81 1.91 -10.81
CA HIS A 253 8.82 2.45 -12.17
C HIS A 253 10.21 2.37 -12.79
N SER A 254 10.25 2.29 -14.12
CA SER A 254 11.51 2.38 -14.84
C SER A 254 12.07 3.80 -14.81
N LYS A 255 13.39 3.94 -15.05
CA LYS A 255 14.01 5.27 -15.17
C LYS A 255 13.32 6.13 -16.26
N LYS A 256 12.81 5.52 -17.33
CA LYS A 256 12.08 6.23 -18.38
C LYS A 256 10.78 6.86 -17.90
N ASP A 257 10.10 6.22 -16.96
CA ASP A 257 8.83 6.71 -16.43
C ASP A 257 9.04 7.87 -15.43
N LYS A 258 10.25 7.97 -14.85
CA LYS A 258 10.58 8.98 -13.83
C LYS A 258 11.49 10.11 -14.36
N GLN A 259 12.37 9.86 -15.33
CA GLN A 259 13.28 10.86 -15.89
C GLN A 259 12.62 11.70 -16.99
N VAL A 260 11.52 12.33 -16.64
CA VAL A 260 10.72 13.24 -17.49
C VAL A 260 10.31 14.44 -16.63
N GLU A 261 9.65 15.43 -17.22
CA GLU A 261 9.10 16.57 -16.49
C GLU A 261 8.13 16.11 -15.39
N TYR A 262 8.14 16.76 -14.25
CA TYR A 262 7.37 16.36 -13.07
C TYR A 262 5.88 16.06 -13.37
N PRO A 263 5.13 16.86 -14.16
CA PRO A 263 3.73 16.55 -14.48
C PRO A 263 3.56 15.26 -15.29
N LEU A 264 4.57 14.87 -16.08
CA LEU A 264 4.52 13.68 -16.95
C LEU A 264 5.06 12.42 -16.27
N ALA A 265 5.79 12.57 -15.17
CA ALA A 265 6.36 11.44 -14.44
C ALA A 265 5.24 10.54 -13.88
N ALA A 266 5.50 9.24 -13.85
CA ALA A 266 4.60 8.28 -13.26
C ALA A 266 4.48 8.47 -11.74
N PHE A 267 3.30 8.25 -11.17
CA PHE A 267 3.06 8.21 -9.74
C PHE A 267 3.60 6.90 -9.14
N GLY A 268 4.31 6.98 -8.02
CA GLY A 268 4.74 5.82 -7.26
C GLY A 268 6.14 5.96 -6.66
N ILE A 269 6.34 5.24 -5.57
CA ILE A 269 7.59 5.13 -4.79
C ILE A 269 7.93 3.65 -4.62
N SER A 270 9.20 3.27 -4.82
CA SER A 270 9.71 1.95 -4.47
C SER A 270 10.02 1.93 -2.97
N GLY A 271 9.16 1.31 -2.16
CA GLY A 271 9.21 1.40 -0.70
C GLY A 271 9.42 0.08 0.05
N ILE A 272 9.27 -1.08 -0.61
CA ILE A 272 9.20 -2.38 0.08
C ILE A 272 10.46 -2.74 0.86
N GLU A 273 11.65 -2.40 0.36
CA GLU A 273 12.93 -2.72 1.01
C GLU A 273 13.27 -1.80 2.21
N THR A 274 12.59 -0.67 2.33
CA THR A 274 12.90 0.35 3.33
C THR A 274 11.81 0.59 4.36
N SER A 275 10.62 0.03 4.15
CA SER A 275 9.43 0.28 4.97
C SER A 275 9.66 -0.01 6.45
N PHE A 276 10.26 -1.17 6.80
CA PHE A 276 10.56 -1.50 8.19
C PHE A 276 11.51 -0.48 8.82
N SER A 277 12.62 -0.17 8.16
CA SER A 277 13.63 0.73 8.70
C SER A 277 13.11 2.16 8.85
N LEU A 278 12.34 2.65 7.87
CA LEU A 278 11.68 3.95 7.94
C LEU A 278 10.68 3.99 9.11
N SER A 279 9.81 2.97 9.20
CA SER A 279 8.80 2.90 10.25
C SER A 279 9.44 2.76 11.64
N TYR A 280 10.42 1.88 11.80
CA TYR A 280 11.13 1.72 13.07
C TYR A 280 11.85 3.00 13.49
N THR A 281 12.54 3.66 12.56
CA THR A 281 13.27 4.90 12.86
C THR A 281 12.31 6.01 13.27
N LYS A 282 11.28 6.25 12.47
CA LYS A 282 10.36 7.38 12.67
C LYS A 282 9.41 7.18 13.83
N LEU A 283 8.77 6.01 13.88
CA LEU A 283 7.66 5.79 14.82
C LEU A 283 8.13 5.19 16.14
N VAL A 284 9.16 4.33 16.15
CA VAL A 284 9.61 3.69 17.40
C VAL A 284 10.76 4.44 18.05
N LYS A 285 11.83 4.76 17.30
CA LYS A 285 12.99 5.45 17.90
C LYS A 285 12.71 6.91 18.24
N GLU A 286 11.85 7.60 17.49
CA GLU A 286 11.39 8.95 17.82
C GLU A 286 10.28 8.97 18.88
N GLY A 287 9.73 7.80 19.28
CA GLY A 287 8.88 7.64 20.45
C GLY A 287 7.38 7.77 20.24
N GLU A 288 6.91 7.64 19.01
CA GLU A 288 5.46 7.67 18.70
C GLU A 288 4.75 6.36 19.08
N MET A 289 5.43 5.22 18.99
CA MET A 289 4.88 3.90 19.34
C MET A 289 5.97 2.97 19.89
N ASP A 290 5.56 1.83 20.46
CA ASP A 290 6.48 0.76 20.85
C ASP A 290 6.66 -0.30 19.74
N LEU A 291 7.62 -1.19 19.91
CA LEU A 291 7.92 -2.24 18.94
C LEU A 291 6.78 -3.27 18.77
N PRO A 292 6.06 -3.70 19.83
CA PRO A 292 4.84 -4.50 19.68
C PRO A 292 3.76 -3.83 18.85
N GLN A 293 3.54 -2.53 18.99
CA GLN A 293 2.59 -1.77 18.16
C GLN A 293 3.03 -1.76 16.70
N LEU A 294 4.33 -1.57 16.43
CA LEU A 294 4.84 -1.66 15.06
C LEU A 294 4.62 -3.06 14.46
N ALA A 295 4.87 -4.12 15.23
CA ALA A 295 4.62 -5.49 14.80
C ALA A 295 3.13 -5.74 14.52
N GLU A 296 2.23 -5.19 15.35
CA GLU A 296 0.78 -5.24 15.12
C GLU A 296 0.43 -4.58 13.77
N ARG A 297 0.95 -3.37 13.47
CA ARG A 297 0.65 -2.63 12.24
C ARG A 297 1.21 -3.28 10.98
N MET A 298 2.34 -3.97 11.07
CA MET A 298 3.02 -4.55 9.90
C MET A 298 2.81 -6.07 9.76
N SER A 299 2.17 -6.73 10.72
CA SER A 299 2.03 -8.20 10.72
C SER A 299 0.63 -8.67 11.09
N ALA A 300 0.21 -8.49 12.35
CA ALA A 300 -1.03 -9.10 12.84
C ALA A 300 -2.28 -8.42 12.27
N ALA A 301 -2.29 -7.09 12.19
CA ALA A 301 -3.44 -6.36 11.65
C ALA A 301 -3.70 -6.67 10.16
N PRO A 302 -2.70 -6.63 9.25
CA PRO A 302 -2.88 -7.06 7.88
C PRO A 302 -3.48 -8.46 7.73
N ALA A 303 -2.93 -9.44 8.48
CA ALA A 303 -3.43 -10.81 8.44
C ALA A 303 -4.90 -10.91 8.88
N ARG A 304 -5.24 -10.23 9.97
CA ARG A 304 -6.61 -10.22 10.52
C ARG A 304 -7.60 -9.53 9.57
N ILE A 305 -7.21 -8.41 8.96
CA ILE A 305 -8.07 -7.67 8.03
C ILE A 305 -8.40 -8.52 6.81
N LEU A 306 -7.39 -9.14 6.22
CA LEU A 306 -7.56 -9.97 5.02
C LEU A 306 -8.08 -11.39 5.32
N GLY A 307 -8.09 -11.82 6.60
CA GLY A 307 -8.47 -13.18 6.97
C GLY A 307 -7.48 -14.25 6.46
N ILE A 308 -6.20 -13.90 6.33
CA ILE A 308 -5.15 -14.80 5.88
C ILE A 308 -4.34 -15.35 7.05
N GLU A 309 -3.69 -16.51 6.87
CA GLU A 309 -2.80 -17.09 7.88
C GLU A 309 -1.51 -16.26 8.02
N GLY A 310 -1.00 -16.16 9.25
CA GLY A 310 0.24 -15.45 9.58
C GLY A 310 0.04 -14.28 10.53
N GLY A 311 1.05 -13.42 10.61
CA GLY A 311 1.03 -12.21 11.43
C GLY A 311 1.33 -12.42 12.92
N GLU A 312 1.44 -13.66 13.40
CA GLU A 312 1.74 -13.98 14.80
C GLU A 312 2.72 -15.16 14.91
N ILE A 313 3.48 -15.18 16.00
CA ILE A 313 4.34 -16.32 16.35
C ILE A 313 3.63 -17.13 17.41
N LYS A 314 3.22 -18.35 17.06
CA LYS A 314 2.60 -19.30 17.99
C LYS A 314 3.01 -20.72 17.67
N GLU A 315 2.93 -21.60 18.68
CA GLU A 315 3.20 -23.03 18.51
C GLU A 315 2.27 -23.65 17.48
N GLY A 316 2.83 -24.42 16.54
CA GLY A 316 2.10 -25.08 15.47
C GLY A 316 1.82 -24.19 14.23
N ALA A 317 2.12 -22.88 14.28
CA ALA A 317 2.02 -22.03 13.12
C ALA A 317 3.16 -22.27 12.12
N VAL A 318 2.90 -21.92 10.85
CA VAL A 318 3.95 -21.90 9.83
C VAL A 318 5.02 -20.89 10.20
N ALA A 319 6.30 -21.27 10.06
CA ALA A 319 7.43 -20.40 10.41
C ALA A 319 7.67 -19.34 9.29
N ASP A 320 6.87 -18.29 9.32
CA ASP A 320 7.04 -17.06 8.55
C ASP A 320 7.57 -16.01 9.51
N ILE A 321 8.89 -15.78 9.52
CA ILE A 321 9.56 -15.02 10.57
C ILE A 321 10.53 -14.02 9.96
N THR A 322 10.48 -12.77 10.47
CA THR A 322 11.43 -11.71 10.15
C THR A 322 12.32 -11.44 11.35
N ILE A 323 13.62 -11.37 11.14
CA ILE A 323 14.62 -11.04 12.16
C ILE A 323 15.31 -9.75 11.72
N ALA A 324 15.26 -8.73 12.56
CA ALA A 324 15.86 -7.43 12.31
C ALA A 324 16.95 -7.11 13.36
N ASP A 325 18.06 -6.56 12.91
CA ASP A 325 19.06 -5.91 13.79
C ASP A 325 18.64 -4.46 14.02
N LEU A 326 18.06 -4.20 15.18
CA LEU A 326 17.52 -2.90 15.55
C LEU A 326 18.62 -1.85 15.82
N ALA A 327 19.85 -2.28 16.10
CA ALA A 327 21.00 -1.39 16.33
C ALA A 327 21.69 -1.00 15.05
N ALA A 328 21.53 -1.78 13.99
CA ALA A 328 22.16 -1.50 12.71
C ALA A 328 21.67 -0.19 12.11
N LYS A 329 22.62 0.68 11.78
CA LYS A 329 22.42 1.99 11.17
C LYS A 329 22.95 1.97 9.75
N TYR A 330 22.20 2.53 8.81
CA TYR A 330 22.66 2.64 7.42
C TYR A 330 21.99 3.81 6.71
N VAL A 331 22.56 4.19 5.56
CA VAL A 331 22.01 5.21 4.68
C VAL A 331 21.31 4.50 3.52
N ILE A 332 20.07 4.90 3.24
CA ILE A 332 19.31 4.37 2.11
C ILE A 332 19.97 4.79 0.79
N ASP A 333 20.13 3.84 -0.11
CA ASP A 333 20.67 4.03 -1.46
C ASP A 333 19.74 3.31 -2.45
N GLY A 334 18.87 4.07 -3.12
CA GLY A 334 17.90 3.53 -4.08
C GLY A 334 18.53 2.76 -5.24
N GLU A 335 19.74 3.12 -5.67
CA GLU A 335 20.45 2.41 -6.75
C GLU A 335 20.83 0.97 -6.33
N LYS A 336 20.89 0.68 -5.03
CA LYS A 336 21.18 -0.67 -4.49
C LYS A 336 19.95 -1.52 -4.24
N PHE A 337 18.75 -1.02 -4.48
CA PHE A 337 17.53 -1.81 -4.32
C PHE A 337 17.56 -3.07 -5.18
N ILE A 338 17.01 -4.15 -4.67
CA ILE A 338 16.82 -5.41 -5.39
C ILE A 338 15.68 -5.26 -6.40
N SER A 339 14.62 -4.53 -6.03
CA SER A 339 13.54 -4.12 -6.93
C SER A 339 14.12 -3.52 -8.22
N LYS A 340 13.44 -3.75 -9.34
CA LYS A 340 13.79 -3.09 -10.63
C LYS A 340 13.59 -1.58 -10.53
N GLY A 341 12.54 -1.14 -9.81
CA GLY A 341 12.30 0.27 -9.53
C GLY A 341 13.30 0.83 -8.54
N LYS A 342 13.93 1.97 -8.90
CA LYS A 342 14.89 2.70 -8.07
C LYS A 342 14.33 4.03 -7.56
N ASN A 343 13.04 4.28 -7.87
CA ASN A 343 12.33 5.52 -7.61
C ASN A 343 11.98 5.66 -6.12
N THR A 344 12.88 6.26 -5.36
CA THR A 344 12.68 6.53 -3.93
C THR A 344 13.19 7.91 -3.53
N PRO A 345 12.38 8.72 -2.83
CA PRO A 345 12.81 10.02 -2.31
C PRO A 345 13.68 9.89 -1.06
N PHE A 346 13.92 8.67 -0.56
CA PHE A 346 14.64 8.42 0.68
C PHE A 346 16.14 8.17 0.50
N THR A 347 16.66 8.23 -0.74
CA THR A 347 18.11 8.11 -0.97
C THR A 347 18.87 9.18 -0.17
N GLY A 348 19.90 8.77 0.60
CA GLY A 348 20.63 9.64 1.50
C GLY A 348 20.07 9.74 2.92
N THR A 349 18.87 9.20 3.17
CA THR A 349 18.25 9.17 4.51
C THR A 349 18.92 8.13 5.40
N GLU A 350 19.31 8.54 6.59
CA GLU A 350 19.87 7.65 7.61
C GLU A 350 18.76 7.00 8.42
N VAL A 351 18.80 5.67 8.52
CA VAL A 351 17.78 4.88 9.22
C VAL A 351 18.41 3.81 10.10
N TYR A 352 17.60 3.30 11.03
CA TYR A 352 17.94 2.18 11.91
C TYR A 352 17.05 0.97 11.62
N GLY A 353 17.51 -0.19 12.05
CA GLY A 353 16.76 -1.43 11.90
C GLY A 353 16.98 -2.04 10.51
N ARG A 354 17.92 -2.96 10.40
CA ARG A 354 18.20 -3.69 9.16
C ARG A 354 17.62 -5.10 9.26
N ILE A 355 16.97 -5.55 8.20
CA ILE A 355 16.53 -6.95 8.11
C ILE A 355 17.78 -7.86 8.04
N ALA A 356 17.89 -8.76 8.99
CA ALA A 356 18.96 -9.76 9.05
C ALA A 356 18.58 -11.05 8.33
N TYR A 357 17.36 -11.55 8.60
CA TYR A 357 16.83 -12.76 7.96
C TYR A 357 15.33 -12.60 7.70
N THR A 358 14.90 -13.19 6.58
CA THR A 358 13.48 -13.46 6.31
C THR A 358 13.30 -14.95 6.05
N ILE A 359 12.44 -15.59 6.82
CA ILE A 359 12.15 -17.02 6.79
C ILE A 359 10.71 -17.17 6.31
N VAL A 360 10.50 -17.95 5.27
CA VAL A 360 9.17 -18.27 4.72
C VAL A 360 9.03 -19.78 4.64
N ASP A 361 7.93 -20.32 5.16
CA ASP A 361 7.68 -21.76 5.26
C ASP A 361 8.86 -22.51 5.92
N GLY A 362 9.46 -21.92 6.96
CA GLY A 362 10.60 -22.49 7.67
C GLY A 362 11.94 -22.45 6.91
N GLN A 363 11.99 -21.81 5.73
CA GLN A 363 13.19 -21.70 4.91
C GLN A 363 13.72 -20.27 4.90
N ILE A 364 15.03 -20.09 5.08
CA ILE A 364 15.66 -18.78 4.94
C ILE A 364 15.62 -18.37 3.46
N LYS A 365 14.81 -17.34 3.16
CA LYS A 365 14.69 -16.77 1.81
C LYS A 365 15.57 -15.53 1.61
N TYR A 366 15.93 -14.86 2.70
CA TYR A 366 16.87 -13.75 2.71
C TYR A 366 17.80 -13.82 3.92
N ALA A 367 19.07 -13.51 3.71
CA ALA A 367 20.06 -13.32 4.77
C ALA A 367 20.98 -12.16 4.38
N ALA A 368 21.09 -11.14 5.24
CA ALA A 368 21.96 -9.98 4.99
C ALA A 368 23.42 -10.40 4.85
N GLY A 369 24.09 -9.90 3.82
CA GLY A 369 25.52 -10.16 3.60
C GLY A 369 25.84 -11.49 2.88
N ARG A 370 24.85 -12.18 2.34
CA ARG A 370 25.03 -13.37 1.51
C ARG A 370 24.69 -13.10 0.06
#